data_14e480c7ee8f50acf188b437ce705bf7
#
_entry.id   14e480c7ee8f50acf188b437ce705bf7
#
_cell.length_a   1.000
_cell.length_b   1.000
_cell.length_c   1.000
_cell.angle_alpha   90.00
_cell.angle_beta   90.00
_cell.angle_gamma   90.00
#
_symmetry.space_group_name_H-M   'P 1'
#
loop_
_entity.id
_entity.type
_entity.pdbx_description
1 polymer ?
#
loop_
_entity_poly.entity_id
_entity_poly.type
_entity_poly.pdbx_seq_one_letter_code
_entity_poly.pdbx_strand_id
1 'polypeptide(L)'
;MSVESIGKQLEEYESDRDAAYAEMFSTQGWKYLMDYLTQQASRADSIENIDSMEELHLNRGKLKIIALLLNLEATTEHNRENEGSKLEWS
;
A
#
# COMPACT_ATOMS: atom_id res chain seq x y z
N MET A 1 -1.86 7.45 -32.38
CA MET A 1 -0.99 7.44 -31.21
C MET A 1 -0.01 6.28 -31.28
N SER A 2 1.26 6.55 -31.07
CA SER A 2 2.25 5.50 -30.99
C SER A 2 2.20 4.79 -29.62
N VAL A 3 2.61 3.54 -29.56
CA VAL A 3 2.72 2.78 -28.30
C VAL A 3 3.65 3.51 -27.30
N GLU A 4 4.66 4.18 -27.80
CA GLU A 4 5.60 4.97 -26.99
C GLU A 4 4.93 6.13 -26.25
N SER A 5 3.98 6.82 -26.89
CA SER A 5 3.24 7.92 -26.26
C SER A 5 2.36 7.41 -25.12
N ILE A 6 1.73 6.24 -25.29
CA ILE A 6 0.90 5.62 -24.26
C ILE A 6 1.77 5.21 -23.07
N GLY A 7 2.95 4.65 -23.32
CA GLY A 7 3.89 4.28 -22.29
C GLY A 7 4.35 5.46 -21.44
N LYS A 8 4.67 6.59 -22.10
CA LYS A 8 5.08 7.82 -21.40
C LYS A 8 3.97 8.38 -20.53
N GLN A 9 2.72 8.38 -21.02
CA GLN A 9 1.57 8.85 -20.25
C GLN A 9 1.34 8.00 -19.01
N LEU A 10 1.53 6.68 -19.14
CA LEU A 10 1.39 5.74 -18.01
C LEU A 10 2.49 5.97 -16.96
N GLU A 11 3.74 6.16 -17.41
CA GLU A 11 4.87 6.45 -16.52
C GLU A 11 4.67 7.75 -15.75
N GLU A 12 4.19 8.81 -16.42
CA GLU A 12 3.90 10.09 -15.79
C GLU A 12 2.80 9.95 -14.76
N TYR A 13 1.74 9.20 -15.08
CA TYR A 13 0.64 8.93 -14.15
C TYR A 13 1.14 8.20 -12.89
N GLU A 14 1.92 7.14 -13.07
CA GLU A 14 2.46 6.37 -11.96
C GLU A 14 3.40 7.19 -11.08
N SER A 15 4.23 8.02 -11.69
CA SER A 15 5.14 8.92 -10.98
C SER A 15 4.37 9.96 -10.17
N ASP A 16 3.35 10.58 -10.76
CA ASP A 16 2.50 11.56 -10.07
C ASP A 16 1.73 10.92 -8.90
N ARG A 17 1.21 9.72 -9.12
CA ARG A 17 0.52 8.95 -8.07
C ARG A 17 1.46 8.64 -6.91
N ASP A 18 2.65 8.15 -7.20
CA ASP A 18 3.62 7.78 -6.17
C ASP A 18 4.09 9.00 -5.38
N ALA A 19 4.26 10.15 -6.04
CA ALA A 19 4.58 11.41 -5.37
C ALA A 19 3.46 11.86 -4.44
N ALA A 20 2.20 11.73 -4.87
CA ALA A 20 1.04 12.05 -4.07
C ALA A 20 0.91 11.12 -2.86
N TYR A 21 1.17 9.83 -3.05
CA TYR A 21 1.18 8.87 -1.94
C TYR A 21 2.28 9.20 -0.94
N ALA A 22 3.48 9.55 -1.39
CA ALA A 22 4.58 9.92 -0.51
C ALA A 22 4.21 11.13 0.35
N GLU A 23 3.54 12.12 -0.22
CA GLU A 23 3.04 13.27 0.51
C GLU A 23 2.00 12.85 1.56
N MET A 24 1.06 11.97 1.20
CA MET A 24 0.06 11.45 2.12
C MET A 24 0.70 10.72 3.30
N PHE A 25 1.72 9.88 3.04
CA PHE A 25 2.40 9.11 4.09
C PHE A 25 3.11 9.99 5.12
N SER A 26 3.43 11.25 4.78
CA SER A 26 4.07 12.18 5.70
C SER A 26 3.07 12.87 6.64
N THR A 27 1.77 12.71 6.41
CA THR A 27 0.74 13.38 7.20
C THR A 27 0.52 12.70 8.55
N GLN A 28 0.09 13.49 9.52
CA GLN A 28 -0.30 13.01 10.85
C GLN A 28 -1.47 12.03 10.75
N GLY A 29 -2.44 12.34 9.90
CA GLY A 29 -3.60 11.48 9.69
C GLY A 29 -3.24 10.09 9.21
N TRP A 30 -2.26 9.98 8.32
CA TRP A 30 -1.76 8.69 7.86
C TRP A 30 -1.19 7.86 9.02
N LYS A 31 -0.41 8.48 9.90
CA LYS A 31 0.18 7.82 11.06
C LYS A 31 -0.89 7.27 12.00
N TYR A 32 -1.91 8.07 12.28
CA TYR A 32 -3.05 7.62 13.10
C TYR A 32 -3.82 6.48 12.43
N LEU A 33 -4.01 6.56 11.12
CA LEU A 33 -4.68 5.50 10.36
C LEU A 33 -3.88 4.20 10.43
N MET A 34 -2.57 4.26 10.29
CA MET A 34 -1.70 3.07 10.38
C MET A 34 -1.74 2.45 11.77
N ASP A 35 -1.75 3.27 12.82
CA ASP A 35 -1.89 2.78 14.19
C ASP A 35 -3.23 2.09 14.39
N TYR A 36 -4.31 2.68 13.88
CA TYR A 36 -5.65 2.10 13.94
C TYR A 36 -5.71 0.76 13.23
N LEU A 37 -5.16 0.68 12.01
CA LEU A 37 -5.15 -0.55 11.22
C LEU A 37 -4.30 -1.64 11.89
N THR A 38 -3.19 -1.27 12.50
CA THR A 38 -2.35 -2.21 13.25
C THR A 38 -3.10 -2.80 14.43
N GLN A 39 -3.87 -1.99 15.15
CA GLN A 39 -4.71 -2.45 16.24
C GLN A 39 -5.82 -3.39 15.74
N GLN A 40 -6.44 -3.06 14.61
CA GLN A 40 -7.46 -3.92 14.01
C GLN A 40 -6.87 -5.26 13.55
N ALA A 41 -5.68 -5.27 13.00
CA ALA A 41 -4.98 -6.49 12.61
C ALA A 41 -4.71 -7.39 13.83
N SER A 42 -4.25 -6.80 14.92
CA SER A 42 -3.99 -7.52 16.17
C SER A 42 -5.27 -8.17 16.72
N ARG A 43 -6.40 -7.46 16.68
CA ARG A 43 -7.70 -7.99 17.12
C ARG A 43 -8.19 -9.11 16.20
N ALA A 44 -8.05 -8.95 14.89
CA ALA A 44 -8.50 -9.94 13.92
C ALA A 44 -7.68 -11.24 14.00
N ASP A 45 -6.42 -11.14 14.44
CA ASP A 45 -5.53 -12.30 14.62
C ASP A 45 -5.75 -13.01 15.96
N SER A 46 -6.60 -12.48 16.83
CA SER A 46 -6.87 -13.07 18.14
C SER A 46 -7.80 -14.29 18.02
N ILE A 47 -7.34 -15.43 18.51
CA ILE A 47 -8.11 -16.67 18.51
C ILE A 47 -9.39 -16.53 19.35
N GLU A 48 -9.38 -15.71 20.38
CA GLU A 48 -10.52 -15.48 21.28
C GLU A 48 -11.72 -14.86 20.56
N ASN A 49 -11.49 -14.17 19.44
CA ASN A 49 -12.52 -13.53 18.64
C ASN A 49 -13.04 -14.39 17.48
N ILE A 50 -12.56 -15.64 17.36
CA ILE A 50 -12.94 -16.54 16.27
C ILE A 50 -13.85 -17.63 16.79
N ASP A 51 -15.17 -17.43 16.62
CA ASP A 51 -16.19 -18.38 17.10
C ASP A 51 -16.68 -19.35 16.01
N SER A 52 -16.36 -19.10 14.74
CA SER A 52 -16.84 -19.91 13.62
C SER A 52 -15.88 -19.87 12.44
N MET A 53 -16.07 -20.82 11.50
CA MET A 53 -15.32 -20.82 10.25
C MET A 53 -15.61 -19.60 9.39
N GLU A 54 -16.84 -19.09 9.42
CA GLU A 54 -17.23 -17.89 8.71
C GLU A 54 -16.47 -16.67 9.23
N GLU A 55 -16.37 -16.53 10.56
CA GLU A 55 -15.58 -15.47 11.19
C GLU A 55 -14.10 -15.59 10.87
N LEU A 56 -13.57 -16.82 10.82
CA LEU A 56 -12.19 -17.07 10.46
C LEU A 56 -11.89 -16.57 9.03
N HIS A 57 -12.75 -16.89 8.08
CA HIS A 57 -12.59 -16.44 6.69
C HIS A 57 -12.72 -14.93 6.57
N LEU A 58 -13.68 -14.33 7.28
CA LEU A 58 -13.87 -12.89 7.31
C LEU A 58 -12.62 -12.18 7.88
N ASN A 59 -12.10 -12.67 8.98
CA ASN A 59 -10.91 -12.11 9.62
C ASN A 59 -9.67 -12.25 8.74
N ARG A 60 -9.51 -13.35 8.02
CA ARG A 60 -8.45 -13.52 7.05
C ARG A 60 -8.52 -12.50 5.92
N GLY A 61 -9.73 -12.22 5.42
CA GLY A 61 -9.97 -11.19 4.41
C GLY A 61 -9.58 -9.80 4.91
N LYS A 62 -9.98 -9.47 6.13
CA LYS A 62 -9.60 -8.21 6.78
C LYS A 62 -8.09 -8.08 6.92
N LEU A 63 -7.41 -9.13 7.37
CA LEU A 63 -5.96 -9.14 7.54
C LEU A 63 -5.23 -8.93 6.21
N LYS A 64 -5.71 -9.53 5.13
CA LYS A 64 -5.12 -9.35 3.79
C LYS A 64 -5.19 -7.90 3.34
N ILE A 65 -6.34 -7.25 3.53
CA ILE A 65 -6.53 -5.85 3.14
C ILE A 65 -5.67 -4.93 4.01
N ILE A 66 -5.65 -5.16 5.32
CA ILE A 66 -4.83 -4.38 6.25
C ILE A 66 -3.34 -4.52 5.89
N ALA A 67 -2.88 -5.74 5.61
CA ALA A 67 -1.51 -5.99 5.19
C ALA A 67 -1.16 -5.24 3.89
N LEU A 68 -2.09 -5.21 2.93
CA LEU A 68 -1.92 -4.47 1.69
C LEU A 68 -1.71 -2.98 1.96
N LEU A 69 -2.53 -2.38 2.83
CA LEU A 69 -2.43 -0.97 3.20
C LEU A 69 -1.14 -0.66 3.97
N LEU A 70 -0.76 -1.52 4.92
CA LEU A 70 0.47 -1.36 5.68
C LEU A 70 1.72 -1.47 4.79
N ASN A 71 1.65 -2.26 3.75
CA ASN A 71 2.75 -2.44 2.80
C ASN A 71 2.77 -1.40 1.67
N LEU A 72 1.72 -0.60 1.54
CA LEU A 72 1.60 0.39 0.46
C LEU A 72 2.75 1.41 0.52
N GLU A 73 3.08 1.90 1.70
CA GLU A 73 4.18 2.84 1.90
C GLU A 73 5.51 2.25 1.45
N ALA A 74 5.84 1.04 1.90
CA ALA A 74 7.08 0.35 1.53
C ALA A 74 7.14 0.06 0.04
N THR A 75 6.02 -0.35 -0.57
CA THR A 75 5.93 -0.63 -2.00
C THR A 75 6.14 0.65 -2.81
N THR A 76 5.54 1.76 -2.39
CA THR A 76 5.68 3.05 -3.06
C THR A 76 7.13 3.54 -3.00
N GLU A 77 7.77 3.46 -1.83
CA GLU A 77 9.18 3.83 -1.67
C GLU A 77 10.08 2.98 -2.55
N HIS A 78 9.85 1.67 -2.61
CA HIS A 78 10.61 0.76 -3.44
C HIS A 78 10.49 1.11 -4.93
N ASN A 79 9.28 1.42 -5.40
CA ASN A 79 9.04 1.83 -6.77
C ASN A 79 9.78 3.13 -7.12
N ARG A 80 9.79 4.09 -6.20
CA ARG A 80 10.49 5.37 -6.39
C ARG A 80 12.01 5.17 -6.42
N GLU A 81 12.56 4.31 -5.58
CA GLU A 81 13.98 3.96 -5.59
C GLU A 81 14.37 3.29 -6.88
N ASN A 82 13.54 2.38 -7.40
CA ASN A 82 13.78 1.70 -8.69
C ASN A 82 13.74 2.67 -9.85
N GLU A 83 12.87 3.67 -9.84
CA GLU A 83 12.84 4.72 -10.86
C GLU A 83 14.14 5.51 -10.86
N GLY A 84 14.63 5.88 -9.68
CA GLY A 84 15.93 6.54 -9.52
C GLY A 84 17.08 5.69 -10.03
N SER A 85 17.09 4.41 -9.72
CA SER A 85 18.11 3.45 -10.17
C SER A 85 18.11 3.30 -11.70
N LYS A 86 16.93 3.25 -12.31
CA LYS A 86 16.80 3.17 -13.78
C LYS A 86 17.39 4.41 -14.46
N LEU A 87 17.22 5.58 -13.86
CA LEU A 87 17.78 6.82 -14.39
C LEU A 87 19.30 6.85 -14.31
N GLU A 88 19.89 6.25 -13.30
CA GLU A 88 21.34 6.15 -13.14
C GLU A 88 21.98 5.24 -14.21
N TRP A 89 21.26 4.25 -14.69
CA TRP A 89 21.77 3.27 -15.65
C TRP A 89 21.55 3.70 -17.10
N SER A 90 20.78 4.71 -17.35
CA SER A 90 20.51 5.23 -18.69
C SER A 90 21.45 6.40 -19.02
#